data_e224d619597c99e909c80342b3483f5e
#
_entry.id   e224d619597c99e909c80342b3483f5e
#
_cell.length_a   1.000
_cell.length_b   1.000
_cell.length_c   1.000
_cell.angle_alpha   90.00
_cell.angle_beta   90.00
_cell.angle_gamma   90.00
#
_symmetry.space_group_name_H-M   'P 1'
#
loop_
_entity.id
_entity.type
_entity.pdbx_description
1 polymer ?
#
loop_
_entity_poly.entity_id
_entity_poly.type
_entity_poly.pdbx_seq_one_letter_code
_entity_poly.pdbx_strand_id
1 'polypeptide(L)'
;MLTARRSSTPHSGGGSTPTSLFDNGFRVVQFTPPHSACSVQFGTKITSATPGSAQGLYLIVSDVAAARIDLVARGIEVSEVFHPGTPGAQFQLDGSGRIRGPAPEHATYNLFATFRDPDGNGWLLQEVTTRLPGRGLSTLDLATLTELLREAEKHHGEYEPTAPKHHWSGWYGAYIVARQEGKTPEEAAKNARTHIERPA
;
A
#
# COMPACT_ATOMS: atom_id res chain seq x y z
N MET A 1 -22.42 -25.89 19.20
CA MET A 1 -21.92 -24.55 19.59
C MET A 1 -20.39 -24.65 19.59
N LEU A 2 -19.72 -24.16 18.53
CA LEU A 2 -18.27 -24.26 18.38
C LEU A 2 -17.61 -23.18 19.24
N THR A 3 -16.85 -23.59 20.24
CA THR A 3 -16.15 -22.66 21.13
C THR A 3 -14.78 -22.33 20.55
N ALA A 4 -14.56 -21.10 20.16
CA ALA A 4 -13.28 -20.60 19.71
C ALA A 4 -12.36 -20.30 20.91
N ARG A 5 -11.18 -20.92 20.97
CA ARG A 5 -10.11 -20.51 21.90
C ARG A 5 -9.27 -19.41 21.25
N ARG A 6 -9.24 -18.24 21.84
CA ARG A 6 -8.32 -17.16 21.48
C ARG A 6 -6.99 -17.39 22.17
N SER A 7 -5.90 -17.57 21.40
CA SER A 7 -4.55 -17.41 21.92
C SER A 7 -3.96 -16.15 21.29
N SER A 8 -3.78 -15.11 22.08
CA SER A 8 -3.07 -13.90 21.68
C SER A 8 -1.69 -13.93 22.33
N THR A 9 -0.65 -14.10 21.53
CA THR A 9 0.71 -13.75 21.94
C THR A 9 1.02 -12.37 21.37
N PRO A 10 1.33 -11.35 22.19
CA PRO A 10 1.74 -10.05 21.70
C PRO A 10 3.17 -10.10 21.21
N HIS A 11 3.37 -9.93 19.91
CA HIS A 11 4.67 -9.56 19.37
C HIS A 11 4.67 -8.05 19.13
N SER A 12 5.62 -7.38 19.72
CA SER A 12 5.92 -5.97 19.56
C SER A 12 6.32 -5.69 18.11
N GLY A 13 5.43 -5.04 17.36
CA GLY A 13 5.65 -4.65 15.96
C GLY A 13 4.34 -4.74 15.16
N GLY A 14 3.53 -3.74 15.28
CA GLY A 14 2.40 -3.26 14.49
C GLY A 14 1.72 -4.20 13.51
N GLY A 15 0.86 -5.08 13.96
CA GLY A 15 -0.12 -5.80 13.19
C GLY A 15 -0.84 -6.78 14.10
N SER A 16 -2.13 -6.55 14.38
CA SER A 16 -2.89 -7.51 15.16
C SER A 16 -3.13 -8.76 14.32
N THR A 17 -2.62 -9.88 14.78
CA THR A 17 -2.83 -11.18 14.15
C THR A 17 -3.82 -11.99 15.00
N PRO A 18 -5.14 -11.87 14.79
CA PRO A 18 -6.07 -12.76 15.46
C PRO A 18 -5.89 -14.17 14.88
N THR A 19 -5.50 -15.09 15.74
CA THR A 19 -5.46 -16.53 15.42
C THR A 19 -6.65 -17.18 16.08
N SER A 20 -7.51 -17.84 15.30
CA SER A 20 -8.60 -18.66 15.80
C SER A 20 -8.31 -20.13 15.47
N LEU A 21 -8.27 -20.96 16.50
CA LEU A 21 -8.15 -22.41 16.39
C LEU A 21 -9.45 -23.05 16.89
N PHE A 22 -9.99 -23.97 16.12
CA PHE A 22 -11.24 -24.68 16.40
C PHE A 22 -10.96 -26.15 16.69
N ASP A 23 -11.82 -26.81 17.46
CA ASP A 23 -11.66 -28.20 17.92
C ASP A 23 -11.60 -29.23 16.77
N ASN A 24 -12.16 -28.90 15.60
CA ASN A 24 -12.09 -29.71 14.39
C ASN A 24 -10.78 -29.56 13.60
N GLY A 25 -9.79 -28.83 14.15
CA GLY A 25 -8.50 -28.57 13.51
C GLY A 25 -8.56 -27.47 12.42
N PHE A 26 -9.69 -26.78 12.26
CA PHE A 26 -9.76 -25.58 11.43
C PHE A 26 -8.98 -24.44 12.12
N ARG A 27 -8.10 -23.79 11.39
CA ARG A 27 -7.31 -22.68 11.90
C ARG A 27 -7.30 -21.53 10.90
N VAL A 28 -7.55 -20.33 11.37
CA VAL A 28 -7.41 -19.08 10.57
C VAL A 28 -6.43 -18.17 11.28
N VAL A 29 -5.51 -17.64 10.49
CA VAL A 29 -4.63 -16.52 10.83
C VAL A 29 -4.95 -15.41 9.87
N GLN A 30 -5.25 -14.23 10.39
CA GLN A 30 -5.45 -13.03 9.58
C GLN A 30 -4.34 -12.03 9.88
N PHE A 31 -3.67 -11.60 8.84
CA PHE A 31 -2.67 -10.55 8.88
C PHE A 31 -3.17 -9.34 8.10
N THR A 32 -3.22 -8.20 8.79
CA THR A 32 -3.55 -6.91 8.17
C THR A 32 -2.31 -6.04 8.25
N PRO A 33 -1.66 -5.70 7.12
CA PRO A 33 -0.54 -4.78 7.13
C PRO A 33 -0.95 -3.43 7.73
N PRO A 34 -0.06 -2.73 8.43
CA PRO A 34 -0.34 -1.38 8.91
C PRO A 34 -0.83 -0.48 7.77
N HIS A 35 -1.86 0.32 8.05
CA HIS A 35 -2.46 1.25 7.07
C HIS A 35 -3.08 0.60 5.82
N SER A 36 -3.30 -0.73 5.83
CA SER A 36 -3.96 -1.45 4.74
C SER A 36 -5.43 -1.71 5.04
N ALA A 37 -6.30 -1.47 4.06
CA ALA A 37 -7.69 -1.91 4.11
C ALA A 37 -7.86 -3.40 3.73
N CYS A 38 -6.80 -4.05 3.25
CA CYS A 38 -6.81 -5.45 2.84
C CYS A 38 -6.09 -6.31 3.88
N SER A 39 -6.60 -7.52 4.09
CA SER A 39 -6.00 -8.54 4.95
C SER A 39 -5.66 -9.78 4.15
N VAL A 40 -4.58 -10.47 4.55
CA VAL A 40 -4.26 -11.81 4.07
C VAL A 40 -4.72 -12.81 5.10
N GLN A 41 -5.47 -13.83 4.68
CA GLN A 41 -5.87 -14.94 5.54
C GLN A 41 -5.19 -16.21 5.08
N PHE A 42 -4.67 -16.97 6.02
CA PHE A 42 -4.06 -18.29 5.80
C PHE A 42 -4.32 -19.19 7.00
N GLY A 43 -4.14 -20.48 6.82
CA GLY A 43 -4.41 -21.43 7.91
C GLY A 43 -4.67 -22.84 7.42
N THR A 44 -5.28 -23.65 8.30
CA THR A 44 -5.58 -25.04 8.03
C THR A 44 -7.05 -25.20 7.65
N LYS A 45 -7.32 -25.89 6.56
CA LYS A 45 -8.68 -26.19 6.04
C LYS A 45 -9.47 -24.95 5.55
N ILE A 46 -8.82 -23.83 5.23
CA ILE A 46 -9.48 -22.64 4.66
C ILE A 46 -9.59 -22.70 3.13
N THR A 47 -8.79 -23.54 2.50
CA THR A 47 -8.77 -23.75 1.04
C THR A 47 -8.40 -25.19 0.74
N SER A 48 -8.77 -25.69 -0.44
CA SER A 48 -8.32 -26.97 -0.99
C SER A 48 -7.00 -26.87 -1.75
N ALA A 49 -6.44 -25.66 -1.93
CA ALA A 49 -5.17 -25.46 -2.61
C ALA A 49 -4.02 -26.10 -1.81
N THR A 50 -3.08 -26.68 -2.53
CA THR A 50 -1.87 -27.25 -1.93
C THR A 50 -1.03 -26.13 -1.29
N PRO A 51 -0.50 -26.31 -0.06
CA PRO A 51 0.45 -25.36 0.52
C PRO A 51 1.60 -25.06 -0.43
N GLY A 52 2.00 -23.78 -0.53
CA GLY A 52 3.06 -23.34 -1.44
C GLY A 52 2.63 -23.13 -2.89
N SER A 53 1.36 -23.38 -3.23
CA SER A 53 0.87 -23.22 -4.61
C SER A 53 0.51 -21.78 -5.00
N ALA A 54 0.38 -20.85 -4.05
CA ALA A 54 0.11 -19.46 -4.36
C ALA A 54 1.35 -18.77 -4.95
N GLN A 55 1.15 -18.11 -6.07
CA GLN A 55 2.22 -17.41 -6.79
C GLN A 55 1.76 -16.01 -7.16
N GLY A 56 2.73 -15.10 -7.30
CA GLY A 56 2.44 -13.74 -7.75
C GLY A 56 1.68 -12.88 -6.71
N LEU A 57 1.82 -13.20 -5.43
CA LEU A 57 1.28 -12.36 -4.37
C LEU A 57 2.11 -11.08 -4.26
N TYR A 58 1.45 -9.92 -4.23
CA TYR A 58 2.11 -8.62 -4.19
C TYR A 58 2.06 -8.00 -2.79
N LEU A 59 3.20 -7.51 -2.33
CA LEU A 59 3.31 -6.57 -1.21
C LEU A 59 3.83 -5.24 -1.75
N ILE A 60 3.04 -4.19 -1.56
CA ILE A 60 3.40 -2.85 -2.00
C ILE A 60 4.22 -2.17 -0.90
N VAL A 61 5.36 -1.62 -1.28
CA VAL A 61 6.29 -0.89 -0.41
C VAL A 61 6.66 0.44 -1.05
N SER A 62 7.05 1.42 -0.24
CA SER A 62 7.54 2.71 -0.72
C SER A 62 9.02 2.67 -1.16
N ASP A 63 9.79 1.69 -0.65
CA ASP A 63 11.20 1.48 -0.94
C ASP A 63 11.48 -0.02 -0.89
N VAL A 64 11.71 -0.62 -2.06
CA VAL A 64 11.95 -2.07 -2.18
C VAL A 64 13.33 -2.46 -1.68
N ALA A 65 14.33 -1.58 -1.77
CA ALA A 65 15.67 -1.86 -1.30
C ALA A 65 15.71 -1.90 0.24
N ALA A 66 15.06 -0.95 0.91
CA ALA A 66 14.93 -0.93 2.36
C ALA A 66 14.12 -2.13 2.86
N ALA A 67 13.01 -2.46 2.21
CA ALA A 67 12.19 -3.62 2.55
C ALA A 67 12.97 -4.95 2.38
N ARG A 68 13.78 -5.06 1.33
CA ARG A 68 14.68 -6.20 1.12
C ARG A 68 15.69 -6.34 2.26
N ILE A 69 16.34 -5.25 2.65
CA ILE A 69 17.32 -5.24 3.74
C ILE A 69 16.69 -5.72 5.05
N ASP A 70 15.49 -5.23 5.39
CA ASP A 70 14.78 -5.63 6.60
C ASP A 70 14.42 -7.15 6.59
N LEU A 71 13.93 -7.67 5.47
CA LEU A 71 13.60 -9.08 5.33
C LEU A 71 14.84 -9.97 5.41
N VAL A 72 15.93 -9.60 4.76
CA VAL A 72 17.22 -10.33 4.82
C VAL A 72 17.77 -10.34 6.24
N ALA A 73 17.71 -9.21 6.95
CA ALA A 73 18.11 -9.12 8.36
C ALA A 73 17.29 -10.04 9.28
N ARG A 74 16.05 -10.39 8.88
CA ARG A 74 15.18 -11.37 9.57
C ARG A 74 15.41 -12.81 9.11
N GLY A 75 16.39 -13.06 8.26
CA GLY A 75 16.73 -14.41 7.77
C GLY A 75 15.89 -14.90 6.60
N ILE A 76 15.16 -14.01 5.92
CA ILE A 76 14.38 -14.37 4.73
C ILE A 76 15.29 -14.24 3.49
N GLU A 77 15.30 -15.26 2.65
CA GLU A 77 15.98 -15.22 1.37
C GLU A 77 15.18 -14.37 0.37
N VAL A 78 15.74 -13.24 -0.03
CA VAL A 78 15.12 -12.28 -0.96
C VAL A 78 16.02 -12.08 -2.16
N SER A 79 15.45 -12.09 -3.36
CA SER A 79 16.22 -11.85 -4.60
C SER A 79 16.93 -10.49 -4.58
N GLU A 80 17.89 -10.31 -5.49
CA GLU A 80 18.33 -8.95 -5.84
C GLU A 80 17.15 -8.14 -6.34
N VAL A 81 17.26 -6.81 -6.15
CA VAL A 81 16.31 -5.86 -6.72
C VAL A 81 16.43 -5.86 -8.24
N PHE A 82 15.30 -5.87 -8.94
CA PHE A 82 15.26 -5.92 -10.40
C PHE A 82 14.07 -5.14 -10.97
N HIS A 83 14.15 -4.82 -12.25
CA HIS A 83 13.03 -4.33 -13.04
C HIS A 83 12.80 -5.25 -14.26
N PRO A 84 11.57 -5.28 -14.84
CA PRO A 84 11.28 -6.05 -16.04
C PRO A 84 12.01 -5.46 -17.25
N GLY A 85 12.80 -6.26 -17.93
CA GLY A 85 13.36 -5.91 -19.24
C GLY A 85 12.39 -6.21 -20.40
N THR A 86 11.40 -7.07 -20.14
CA THR A 86 10.29 -7.37 -21.05
C THR A 86 8.98 -7.43 -20.28
N PRO A 87 7.84 -7.12 -20.90
CA PRO A 87 6.53 -7.20 -20.25
C PRO A 87 6.29 -8.58 -19.62
N GLY A 88 5.93 -8.62 -18.35
CA GLY A 88 5.63 -9.85 -17.63
C GLY A 88 6.85 -10.56 -17.01
N ALA A 89 8.07 -10.05 -17.19
CA ALA A 89 9.29 -10.67 -16.65
C ALA A 89 9.27 -10.78 -15.11
N GLN A 90 8.56 -9.91 -14.41
CA GLN A 90 8.40 -9.99 -12.96
C GLN A 90 7.71 -11.29 -12.50
N PHE A 91 6.90 -11.92 -13.35
CA PHE A 91 6.18 -13.16 -13.06
C PHE A 91 6.96 -14.43 -13.44
N GLN A 92 8.08 -14.30 -14.14
CA GLN A 92 8.87 -15.47 -14.54
C GLN A 92 9.61 -16.04 -13.32
N LEU A 93 9.30 -17.29 -12.96
CA LEU A 93 9.86 -17.94 -11.77
C LEU A 93 11.36 -18.22 -11.92
N ASP A 94 11.83 -18.43 -13.14
CA ASP A 94 13.24 -18.63 -13.49
C ASP A 94 14.04 -17.31 -13.58
N GLY A 95 13.35 -16.17 -13.46
CA GLY A 95 13.96 -14.84 -13.55
C GLY A 95 14.25 -14.38 -14.98
N SER A 96 13.78 -15.10 -16.00
CA SER A 96 13.98 -14.70 -17.39
C SER A 96 13.38 -13.32 -17.68
N GLY A 97 14.11 -12.51 -18.46
CA GLY A 97 13.71 -11.15 -18.81
C GLY A 97 13.81 -10.11 -17.68
N ARG A 98 14.37 -10.45 -16.51
CA ARG A 98 14.66 -9.51 -15.43
C ARG A 98 15.99 -8.81 -15.66
N ILE A 99 16.04 -7.52 -15.34
CA ILE A 99 17.27 -6.72 -15.34
C ILE A 99 17.56 -6.30 -13.91
N ARG A 100 18.76 -6.55 -13.42
CA ARG A 100 19.18 -6.19 -12.05
C ARG A 100 19.26 -4.69 -11.88
N GLY A 101 18.90 -4.24 -10.68
CA GLY A 101 19.01 -2.85 -10.26
C GLY A 101 17.75 -2.03 -10.53
N PRO A 102 17.83 -0.71 -10.27
CA PRO A 102 16.71 0.19 -10.41
C PRO A 102 16.24 0.31 -11.86
N ALA A 103 14.94 0.53 -12.03
CA ALA A 103 14.38 0.85 -13.34
C ALA A 103 14.93 2.18 -13.86
N PRO A 104 15.07 2.36 -15.18
CA PRO A 104 15.34 3.66 -15.76
C PRO A 104 14.31 4.70 -15.22
N GLU A 105 14.79 5.91 -14.95
CA GLU A 105 13.97 7.02 -14.47
C GLU A 105 13.23 6.77 -13.11
N HIS A 106 13.62 5.71 -12.37
CA HIS A 106 12.96 5.32 -11.12
C HIS A 106 11.43 5.28 -11.22
N ALA A 107 10.91 4.77 -12.33
CA ALA A 107 9.48 4.71 -12.60
C ALA A 107 8.75 3.92 -11.51
N THR A 108 7.72 4.54 -10.91
CA THR A 108 6.83 3.88 -9.94
C THR A 108 6.19 2.62 -10.57
N TYR A 109 5.87 1.61 -9.76
CA TYR A 109 5.37 0.28 -10.18
C TYR A 109 6.36 -0.60 -10.94
N ASN A 110 7.61 -0.19 -11.14
CA ASN A 110 8.54 -0.88 -12.03
C ASN A 110 9.80 -1.41 -11.33
N LEU A 111 9.79 -1.49 -10.01
CA LEU A 111 10.89 -2.04 -9.22
C LEU A 111 10.39 -3.15 -8.30
N PHE A 112 11.11 -4.28 -8.28
CA PHE A 112 10.66 -5.50 -7.61
C PHE A 112 11.79 -6.21 -6.87
N ALA A 113 11.40 -7.03 -5.88
CA ALA A 113 12.17 -8.14 -5.36
C ALA A 113 11.23 -9.31 -5.07
N THR A 114 11.73 -10.53 -5.09
CA THR A 114 10.93 -11.74 -4.85
C THR A 114 11.44 -12.50 -3.65
N PHE A 115 10.53 -13.14 -2.92
CA PHE A 115 10.87 -14.10 -1.88
C PHE A 115 9.82 -15.22 -1.82
N ARG A 116 10.12 -16.25 -1.05
CA ARG A 116 9.17 -17.31 -0.73
C ARG A 116 8.90 -17.33 0.75
N ASP A 117 7.65 -17.60 1.12
CA ASP A 117 7.32 -17.88 2.50
C ASP A 117 7.73 -19.33 2.89
N PRO A 118 7.65 -19.71 4.18
CA PRO A 118 8.03 -21.04 4.63
C PRO A 118 7.23 -22.19 3.98
N ASP A 119 6.03 -21.93 3.49
CA ASP A 119 5.21 -22.92 2.78
C ASP A 119 5.56 -23.00 1.28
N GLY A 120 6.39 -22.09 0.76
CA GLY A 120 6.83 -22.04 -0.64
C GLY A 120 6.01 -21.13 -1.53
N ASN A 121 5.04 -20.38 -1.00
CA ASN A 121 4.30 -19.41 -1.79
C ASN A 121 5.21 -18.28 -2.29
N GLY A 122 4.98 -17.85 -3.52
CA GLY A 122 5.80 -16.82 -4.18
C GLY A 122 5.25 -15.41 -3.97
N TRP A 123 6.08 -14.54 -3.43
CA TRP A 123 5.77 -13.15 -3.14
C TRP A 123 6.63 -12.20 -3.96
N LEU A 124 6.04 -11.08 -4.39
CA LEU A 124 6.75 -9.95 -5.00
C LEU A 124 6.61 -8.72 -4.08
N LEU A 125 7.73 -8.12 -3.74
CA LEU A 125 7.77 -6.73 -3.30
C LEU A 125 7.68 -5.86 -4.54
N GLN A 126 6.79 -4.87 -4.56
CA GLN A 126 6.70 -3.89 -5.63
C GLN A 126 6.81 -2.49 -5.06
N GLU A 127 7.72 -1.69 -5.60
CA GLU A 127 7.84 -0.29 -5.22
C GLU A 127 6.76 0.55 -5.87
N VAL A 128 6.03 1.30 -5.03
CA VAL A 128 5.06 2.30 -5.48
C VAL A 128 5.32 3.59 -4.73
N THR A 129 6.04 4.51 -5.35
CA THR A 129 6.38 5.83 -4.81
C THR A 129 5.26 6.84 -5.06
N THR A 130 4.58 6.73 -6.19
CA THR A 130 3.43 7.57 -6.56
C THR A 130 2.32 6.67 -7.07
N ARG A 131 1.15 6.74 -6.44
CA ARG A 131 0.00 5.94 -6.84
C ARG A 131 -0.67 6.56 -8.07
N LEU A 132 -1.14 5.69 -8.96
CA LEU A 132 -1.97 6.11 -10.07
C LEU A 132 -3.29 6.74 -9.56
N PRO A 133 -3.85 7.73 -10.26
CA PRO A 133 -5.12 8.35 -9.88
C PRO A 133 -6.22 7.30 -9.63
N GLY A 134 -7.02 7.51 -8.60
CA GLY A 134 -8.12 6.60 -8.21
C GLY A 134 -7.67 5.34 -7.44
N ARG A 135 -6.38 5.13 -7.20
CA ARG A 135 -5.83 3.99 -6.42
C ARG A 135 -5.39 4.36 -5.01
N GLY A 136 -5.68 5.58 -4.57
CA GLY A 136 -5.42 6.02 -3.21
C GLY A 136 -6.46 5.45 -2.24
N LEU A 137 -6.14 4.36 -1.56
CA LEU A 137 -6.81 4.02 -0.30
C LEU A 137 -6.02 4.71 0.82
N SER A 138 -6.04 6.01 0.88
CA SER A 138 -5.58 6.65 2.10
C SER A 138 -6.75 6.69 3.10
N THR A 139 -6.74 5.75 4.03
CA THR A 139 -7.25 6.09 5.35
C THR A 139 -6.33 7.21 5.84
N LEU A 140 -6.81 8.45 5.76
CA LEU A 140 -6.10 9.59 6.33
C LEU A 140 -5.95 9.31 7.83
N ASP A 141 -4.73 9.07 8.29
CA ASP A 141 -4.46 9.16 9.72
C ASP A 141 -4.53 10.62 10.18
N LEU A 142 -4.65 10.82 11.47
CA LEU A 142 -4.81 12.16 12.04
C LEU A 142 -3.63 13.08 11.69
N ALA A 143 -2.40 12.55 11.66
CA ALA A 143 -1.19 13.33 11.37
C ALA A 143 -1.22 13.81 9.90
N THR A 144 -1.44 12.90 8.97
CA THR A 144 -1.55 13.20 7.53
C THR A 144 -2.70 14.18 7.24
N LEU A 145 -3.87 13.97 7.86
CA LEU A 145 -4.99 14.90 7.70
C LEU A 145 -4.65 16.30 8.24
N THR A 146 -3.97 16.35 9.39
CA THR A 146 -3.55 17.63 9.99
C THR A 146 -2.58 18.39 9.09
N GLU A 147 -1.61 17.71 8.50
CA GLU A 147 -0.68 18.33 7.55
C GLU A 147 -1.39 18.83 6.28
N LEU A 148 -2.30 18.03 5.72
CA LEU A 148 -3.09 18.43 4.55
C LEU A 148 -4.01 19.61 4.85
N LEU A 149 -4.56 19.69 6.06
CA LEU A 149 -5.36 20.84 6.47
C LEU A 149 -4.52 22.12 6.60
N ARG A 150 -3.31 22.04 7.17
CA ARG A 150 -2.39 23.18 7.25
C ARG A 150 -1.93 23.65 5.87
N GLU A 151 -1.63 22.71 4.99
CA GLU A 151 -1.27 22.99 3.60
C GLU A 151 -2.43 23.68 2.85
N ALA A 152 -3.66 23.14 3.02
CA ALA A 152 -4.87 23.71 2.47
C ALA A 152 -5.14 25.14 2.99
N GLU A 153 -4.97 25.37 4.31
CA GLU A 153 -5.14 26.69 4.93
C GLU A 153 -4.20 27.72 4.29
N LYS A 154 -2.92 27.39 4.12
CA LYS A 154 -1.95 28.27 3.49
C LYS A 154 -2.37 28.68 2.09
N HIS A 155 -2.68 27.72 1.23
CA HIS A 155 -3.06 27.99 -0.17
C HIS A 155 -4.45 28.62 -0.31
N HIS A 156 -5.37 28.35 0.61
CA HIS A 156 -6.66 29.02 0.67
C HIS A 156 -6.49 30.50 1.04
N GLY A 157 -5.63 30.82 2.01
CA GLY A 157 -5.34 32.21 2.37
C GLY A 157 -4.74 33.04 1.23
N GLU A 158 -4.00 32.43 0.32
CA GLU A 158 -3.52 33.07 -0.91
C GLU A 158 -4.64 33.33 -1.94
N TYR A 159 -5.65 32.47 -1.97
CA TYR A 159 -6.78 32.55 -2.91
C TYR A 159 -7.94 33.44 -2.41
N GLU A 160 -8.25 33.36 -1.12
CA GLU A 160 -9.45 33.97 -0.50
C GLU A 160 -9.65 35.47 -0.84
N PRO A 161 -8.59 36.31 -0.90
CA PRO A 161 -8.77 37.75 -1.24
C PRO A 161 -9.36 38.02 -2.63
N THR A 162 -9.25 37.04 -3.55
CA THR A 162 -9.71 37.17 -4.94
C THR A 162 -10.88 36.23 -5.27
N ALA A 163 -11.28 35.42 -4.31
CA ALA A 163 -12.29 34.36 -4.47
C ALA A 163 -13.72 34.94 -4.53
N PRO A 164 -14.63 34.34 -5.29
CA PRO A 164 -16.05 34.55 -5.11
C PRO A 164 -16.47 34.07 -3.70
N LYS A 165 -17.60 34.61 -3.19
CA LYS A 165 -18.11 34.22 -1.88
C LYS A 165 -18.39 32.70 -1.86
N HIS A 166 -17.72 31.97 -0.99
CA HIS A 166 -17.84 30.53 -0.84
C HIS A 166 -17.68 30.11 0.61
N HIS A 167 -17.96 28.82 0.90
CA HIS A 167 -17.64 28.21 2.19
C HIS A 167 -16.28 27.54 2.10
N TRP A 168 -15.40 27.77 3.08
CA TRP A 168 -14.04 27.24 3.11
C TRP A 168 -13.97 25.70 2.93
N SER A 169 -14.98 24.94 3.46
CA SER A 169 -14.98 23.50 3.41
C SER A 169 -15.01 22.91 2.00
N GLY A 170 -15.65 23.58 1.03
CA GLY A 170 -15.66 23.18 -0.37
C GLY A 170 -14.26 23.22 -0.97
N TRP A 171 -13.55 24.32 -0.71
CA TRP A 171 -12.19 24.51 -1.19
C TRP A 171 -11.22 23.51 -0.54
N TYR A 172 -11.26 23.36 0.80
CA TYR A 172 -10.42 22.42 1.54
C TYR A 172 -10.67 20.96 1.11
N GLY A 173 -11.95 20.59 0.96
CA GLY A 173 -12.31 19.24 0.49
C GLY A 173 -11.73 18.93 -0.89
N ALA A 174 -11.89 19.86 -1.85
CA ALA A 174 -11.35 19.69 -3.21
C ALA A 174 -9.82 19.66 -3.22
N TYR A 175 -9.16 20.48 -2.39
CA TYR A 175 -7.71 20.48 -2.23
C TYR A 175 -7.20 19.14 -1.70
N ILE A 176 -7.75 18.67 -0.57
CA ILE A 176 -7.33 17.43 0.07
C ILE A 176 -7.54 16.24 -0.86
N VAL A 177 -8.68 16.15 -1.55
CA VAL A 177 -8.93 15.08 -2.53
C VAL A 177 -7.88 15.09 -3.64
N ALA A 178 -7.56 16.27 -4.20
CA ALA A 178 -6.54 16.39 -5.23
C ALA A 178 -5.14 15.97 -4.73
N ARG A 179 -4.77 16.32 -3.49
CA ARG A 179 -3.53 15.86 -2.85
C ARG A 179 -3.50 14.34 -2.67
N GLN A 180 -4.63 13.72 -2.30
CA GLN A 180 -4.77 12.27 -2.21
C GLN A 180 -4.66 11.57 -3.57
N GLU A 181 -5.03 12.26 -4.65
CA GLU A 181 -4.83 11.79 -6.03
C GLU A 181 -3.38 11.93 -6.51
N GLY A 182 -2.47 12.43 -5.66
CA GLY A 182 -1.05 12.57 -5.96
C GLY A 182 -0.69 13.87 -6.69
N LYS A 183 -1.59 14.84 -6.74
CA LYS A 183 -1.29 16.15 -7.33
C LYS A 183 -0.36 16.96 -6.43
N THR A 184 0.46 17.82 -7.04
CA THR A 184 1.29 18.77 -6.29
C THR A 184 0.42 19.78 -5.52
N PRO A 185 0.95 20.48 -4.52
CA PRO A 185 0.21 21.54 -3.83
C PRO A 185 -0.38 22.60 -4.76
N GLU A 186 0.37 23.01 -5.78
CA GLU A 186 -0.04 24.01 -6.78
C GLU A 186 -1.18 23.48 -7.66
N GLU A 187 -1.09 22.24 -8.10
CA GLU A 187 -2.13 21.58 -8.89
C GLU A 187 -3.40 21.37 -8.06
N ALA A 188 -3.27 20.99 -6.79
CA ALA A 188 -4.39 20.84 -5.87
C ALA A 188 -5.09 22.19 -5.60
N ALA A 189 -4.33 23.27 -5.40
CA ALA A 189 -4.87 24.62 -5.26
C ALA A 189 -5.63 25.06 -6.53
N LYS A 190 -5.09 24.78 -7.72
CA LYS A 190 -5.76 25.05 -8.99
C LYS A 190 -7.08 24.26 -9.10
N ASN A 191 -7.10 22.99 -8.71
CA ASN A 191 -8.32 22.18 -8.71
C ASN A 191 -9.38 22.74 -7.76
N ALA A 192 -8.96 23.12 -6.55
CA ALA A 192 -9.86 23.69 -5.55
C ALA A 192 -10.49 25.00 -6.02
N ARG A 193 -9.71 25.88 -6.67
CA ARG A 193 -10.23 27.10 -7.34
C ARG A 193 -11.29 26.78 -8.38
N THR A 194 -10.96 25.86 -9.30
CA THR A 194 -11.91 25.45 -10.36
C THR A 194 -13.20 24.86 -9.78
N HIS A 195 -13.11 24.16 -8.64
CA HIS A 195 -14.29 23.61 -7.96
C HIS A 195 -15.20 24.71 -7.42
N ILE A 196 -14.63 25.77 -6.83
CA ILE A 196 -15.37 26.90 -6.27
C ILE A 196 -15.94 27.81 -7.37
N GLU A 197 -15.22 28.00 -8.46
CA GLU A 197 -15.61 28.89 -9.58
C GLU A 197 -16.58 28.23 -10.57
N ARG A 198 -16.89 26.96 -10.39
CA ARG A 198 -17.86 26.24 -11.24
C ARG A 198 -19.26 26.78 -10.97
N PRO A 199 -19.99 27.31 -11.99
CA PRO A 199 -21.39 27.67 -11.81
C PRO A 199 -22.21 26.43 -11.42
N ALA A 200 -23.13 26.63 -10.48
CA ALA A 200 -24.06 25.61 -9.99
C ALA A 200 -25.08 25.22 -11.08
#